data_1e4ebf8dec9ffaf87a2de83141b9ea9a
#
_entry.id   1e4ebf8dec9ffaf87a2de83141b9ea9a
#
_cell.length_a   1.000
_cell.length_b   1.000
_cell.length_c   1.000
_cell.angle_alpha   90.00
_cell.angle_beta   90.00
_cell.angle_gamma   90.00
#
_symmetry.space_group_name_H-M   'P 1'
#
loop_
_entity.id
_entity.type
_entity.pdbx_description
1 polymer ?
#
loop_
_entity_poly.entity_id
_entity_poly.type
_entity_poly.pdbx_seq_one_letter_code
_entity_poly.pdbx_strand_id
1 'polypeptide(L)' 'MNVFQNAILTVVWLFTIIMCADLWTDPLTNTDTGLSERLGGTSLFISTAVIAHLIIKRILKSTTKEN' A
#
# COMPACT_ATOMS: atom_id res chain seq x y z
N MET A 1 -18.54 11.51 -1.23
CA MET A 1 -17.39 10.83 -0.74
C MET A 1 -17.51 10.54 0.73
N ASN A 2 -17.16 9.37 1.12
CA ASN A 2 -17.43 8.89 2.46
C ASN A 2 -16.20 9.01 3.34
N VAL A 3 -16.40 9.50 4.56
CA VAL A 3 -15.30 9.59 5.52
C VAL A 3 -14.75 8.20 5.80
N PHE A 4 -15.64 7.23 5.91
CA PHE A 4 -15.23 5.86 6.16
C PHE A 4 -14.34 5.34 5.03
N GLN A 5 -14.73 5.63 3.81
CA GLN A 5 -13.95 5.22 2.64
C GLN A 5 -12.58 5.85 2.65
N ASN A 6 -12.52 7.14 2.94
CA ASN A 6 -11.24 7.84 3.02
C ASN A 6 -10.37 7.27 4.12
N ALA A 7 -10.97 6.92 5.25
CA ALA A 7 -10.21 6.37 6.35
C ALA A 7 -9.58 5.04 5.96
N ILE A 8 -10.32 4.19 5.28
CA ILE A 8 -9.79 2.90 4.87
C ILE A 8 -8.63 3.08 3.91
N LEU A 9 -8.80 3.94 2.92
CA LEU A 9 -7.75 4.16 1.94
C LEU A 9 -6.51 4.77 2.59
N THR A 10 -6.73 5.68 3.53
CA THR A 10 -5.61 6.29 4.24
C THR A 10 -4.83 5.24 5.01
N VAL A 11 -5.52 4.34 5.68
CA VAL A 11 -4.87 3.29 6.45
C VAL A 11 -4.04 2.39 5.53
N VAL A 12 -4.60 2.03 4.38
CA VAL A 12 -3.89 1.18 3.43
C VAL A 12 -2.60 1.85 2.98
N TRP A 13 -2.67 3.11 2.63
CA TRP A 13 -1.48 3.82 2.15
C TRP A 13 -0.48 4.08 3.25
N LEU A 14 -0.95 4.40 4.46
CA LEU A 14 -0.06 4.57 5.59
C LEU A 14 0.69 3.29 5.88
N PHE A 15 -0.02 2.18 5.87
CA PHE A 15 0.62 0.90 6.11
C PHE A 15 1.68 0.61 5.05
N THR A 16 1.36 0.90 3.80
CA THR A 16 2.30 0.70 2.71
C THR A 16 3.55 1.56 2.90
N ILE A 17 3.35 2.82 3.26
CA ILE A 17 4.48 3.73 3.46
C ILE A 17 5.35 3.23 4.60
N ILE A 18 4.73 2.80 5.70
CA ILE A 18 5.48 2.31 6.84
C ILE A 18 6.28 1.07 6.47
N MET A 19 5.67 0.17 5.72
CA MET A 19 6.38 -1.04 5.31
C MET A 19 7.54 -0.72 4.37
N CYS A 20 7.33 0.22 3.46
CA CYS A 20 8.40 0.62 2.56
C CYS A 20 9.53 1.28 3.33
N ALA A 21 9.20 2.14 4.26
CA ALA A 21 10.23 2.79 5.07
C ALA A 21 11.01 1.78 5.87
N ASP A 22 10.31 0.80 6.44
CA ASP A 22 10.96 -0.23 7.21
C ASP A 22 11.92 -1.02 6.34
N LEU A 23 11.50 -1.33 5.13
CA LEU A 23 12.34 -2.08 4.20
C LEU A 23 13.61 -1.31 3.88
N TRP A 24 13.50 0.00 3.70
CA TRP A 24 14.64 0.81 3.31
C TRP A 24 15.57 1.13 4.48
N THR A 25 15.05 1.08 5.71
CA THR A 25 15.87 1.42 6.88
C THR A 25 16.31 0.18 7.66
N ASP A 26 15.87 -1.00 7.25
CA ASP A 26 16.21 -2.22 7.96
C ASP A 26 17.69 -2.52 7.79
N PRO A 27 18.45 -2.53 8.89
CA PRO A 27 19.88 -2.81 8.81
C PRO A 27 20.19 -4.23 8.37
N LEU A 28 19.25 -5.15 8.58
CA LEU A 28 19.48 -6.54 8.20
C LEU A 28 19.48 -6.72 6.70
N THR A 29 18.75 -5.87 6.00
CA THR A 29 18.73 -5.94 4.54
C THR A 29 19.77 -5.06 3.91
N ASN A 30 20.55 -4.37 4.72
CA ASN A 30 21.58 -3.49 4.21
C ASN A 30 22.83 -4.28 3.86
N THR A 31 22.70 -5.16 2.90
CA THR A 31 23.81 -6.01 2.46
C THR A 31 24.07 -5.78 0.99
N ASP A 32 24.86 -6.64 0.42
CA ASP A 32 25.25 -6.50 -0.97
C ASP A 32 24.05 -6.46 -1.90
N THR A 33 23.08 -7.30 -1.63
CA THR A 33 21.92 -7.41 -2.48
C THR A 33 20.82 -6.45 -2.10
N GLY A 34 21.08 -5.61 -1.14
CA GLY A 34 20.04 -4.78 -0.54
C GLY A 34 19.30 -3.92 -1.55
N LEU A 35 20.03 -3.29 -2.46
CA LEU A 35 19.39 -2.35 -3.37
C LEU A 35 18.39 -3.06 -4.28
N SER A 36 18.79 -4.16 -4.86
CA SER A 36 17.92 -4.89 -5.77
C SER A 36 16.68 -5.39 -5.06
N GLU A 37 16.87 -5.95 -3.88
CA GLU A 37 15.74 -6.46 -3.10
C GLU A 37 14.85 -5.33 -2.63
N ARG A 38 15.43 -4.20 -2.27
CA ARG A 38 14.64 -3.07 -1.84
C ARG A 38 13.76 -2.55 -2.96
N LEU A 39 14.31 -2.46 -4.15
CA LEU A 39 13.54 -2.02 -5.30
C LEU A 39 12.42 -3.01 -5.59
N GLY A 40 12.72 -4.29 -5.55
CA GLY A 40 11.71 -5.30 -5.78
C GLY A 40 10.62 -5.28 -4.73
N GLY A 41 11.03 -5.21 -3.46
CA GLY A 41 10.06 -5.16 -2.37
C GLY A 41 9.20 -3.92 -2.43
N THR A 42 9.81 -2.77 -2.69
CA THR A 42 9.07 -1.53 -2.80
C THR A 42 8.06 -1.61 -3.94
N SER A 43 8.49 -2.16 -5.06
CA SER A 43 7.62 -2.30 -6.21
C SER A 43 6.43 -3.21 -5.88
N LEU A 44 6.68 -4.30 -5.18
CA LEU A 44 5.62 -5.20 -4.77
C LEU A 44 4.64 -4.52 -3.82
N PHE A 45 5.16 -3.79 -2.84
CA PHE A 45 4.30 -3.09 -1.90
C PHE A 45 3.42 -2.08 -2.61
N ILE A 46 4.01 -1.29 -3.50
CA ILE A 46 3.25 -0.28 -4.23
C ILE A 46 2.21 -0.94 -5.13
N SER A 47 2.58 -2.00 -5.82
CA SER A 47 1.63 -2.71 -6.66
C SER A 47 0.46 -3.24 -5.85
N THR A 48 0.77 -3.85 -4.70
CA THR A 48 -0.27 -4.38 -3.83
C THR A 48 -1.17 -3.26 -3.34
N ALA A 49 -0.59 -2.12 -2.98
CA ALA A 49 -1.36 -0.99 -2.49
C ALA A 49 -2.30 -0.47 -3.58
N VAL A 50 -1.80 -0.37 -4.80
CA VAL A 50 -2.62 0.09 -5.92
C VAL A 50 -3.77 -0.86 -6.18
N ILE A 51 -3.49 -2.15 -6.17
CA ILE A 51 -4.53 -3.15 -6.39
C ILE A 51 -5.56 -3.09 -5.28
N ALA A 52 -5.10 -3.02 -4.04
CA ALA A 52 -6.01 -2.94 -2.90
C ALA A 52 -6.85 -1.67 -2.99
N HIS A 53 -6.24 -0.56 -3.37
CA HIS A 53 -6.95 0.70 -3.51
C HIS A 53 -8.07 0.57 -4.53
N LEU A 54 -7.77 -0.01 -5.68
CA LEU A 54 -8.77 -0.16 -6.72
C LEU A 54 -9.89 -1.11 -6.30
N ILE A 55 -9.53 -2.19 -5.63
CA ILE A 55 -10.53 -3.15 -5.18
C ILE A 55 -11.44 -2.53 -4.14
N ILE A 56 -10.86 -1.86 -3.16
CA ILE A 56 -11.64 -1.23 -2.10
C ILE A 56 -12.56 -0.18 -2.68
N LYS A 57 -12.03 0.64 -3.57
CA LYS A 57 -12.82 1.69 -4.18
C LYS A 57 -13.98 1.11 -4.97
N ARG A 58 -13.73 0.01 -5.67
CA ARG A 58 -14.75 -0.63 -6.46
C ARG A 58 -15.84 -1.22 -5.58
N ILE A 59 -15.45 -1.88 -4.50
CA ILE A 59 -16.41 -2.48 -3.60
C ILE A 59 -17.26 -1.42 -2.95
N LEU A 60 -16.65 -0.36 -2.46
CA LEU A 60 -17.38 0.72 -1.81
C LEU A 60 -18.31 1.41 -2.78
N LYS A 61 -17.85 1.62 -4.00
CA LYS A 61 -18.69 2.23 -5.01
C LYS A 61 -19.90 1.36 -5.30
N SER A 62 -19.66 0.06 -5.38
CA SER A 62 -20.77 -0.86 -5.64
C SER A 62 -21.77 -0.87 -4.49
N THR A 63 -21.27 -0.75 -3.28
CA THR A 63 -22.12 -0.77 -2.10
C THR A 63 -23.00 0.47 -2.00
N THR A 64 -22.45 1.63 -2.38
CA THR A 64 -23.16 2.88 -2.22
C THR A 64 -23.81 3.36 -3.47
N LYS A 65 -23.73 2.62 -4.52
CA LYS A 65 -24.14 3.14 -5.81
C LYS A 65 -25.64 3.24 -5.97
N GLU A 66 -26.38 2.50 -5.23
CA GLU A 66 -27.82 2.52 -5.45
C GLU A 66 -28.40 3.88 -5.16
N ASN A 67 -27.64 4.73 -4.59
CA ASN A 67 -28.13 6.10 -4.50
C ASN A 67 -28.07 6.81 -5.81
#